data_4f4cb4a81f4ee7df6706fe3b1785ac05
#
_entry.id   4f4cb4a81f4ee7df6706fe3b1785ac05
#
_cell.length_a   1.000
_cell.length_b   1.000
_cell.length_c   1.000
_cell.angle_alpha   90.00
_cell.angle_beta   90.00
_cell.angle_gamma   90.00
#
_symmetry.space_group_name_H-M   'P 1'
#
loop_
_entity.id
_entity.type
_entity.pdbx_description
1 polymer ?
#
loop_
_entity_poly.entity_id
_entity_poly.type
_entity_poly.pdbx_seq_one_letter_code
_entity_poly.pdbx_strand_id
1 'polypeptide(L)'
;DWTPNTNHTGVYVAAERGYYKEAGLEVEIVQAPENGADALVAAGDAEFGVSFQDTMASYVSGSDPMPVTAIAAIIQHNTSGIISMKDKGITSPAEMAGHTYATWELPIEQGVIERCVEADGGDFSKVEMIPSTVTDEVTALSTDQVDSIWIYWAWAGEKCKLAGLDTNYFAFADIDPVFDFYTPVIIANNGVIEDDVEMVQAFM
;
A
#
# COMPACT_ATOMS: atom_id res chain seq x y z
N ASP A 1 1.03 5.75 -7.05
CA ASP A 1 1.60 5.23 -5.80
C ASP A 1 2.97 4.58 -6.00
N TRP A 2 3.05 3.46 -6.65
CA TRP A 2 4.21 2.61 -6.89
C TRP A 2 4.39 2.36 -8.39
N THR A 3 5.18 1.36 -8.76
CA THR A 3 5.22 0.90 -10.15
C THR A 3 3.86 0.36 -10.59
N PRO A 4 3.48 0.44 -11.88
CA PRO A 4 2.22 -0.09 -12.39
C PRO A 4 1.99 -1.56 -11.98
N ASN A 5 0.82 -1.83 -11.40
CA ASN A 5 0.43 -3.15 -10.90
C ASN A 5 -1.08 -3.38 -11.06
N THR A 6 -1.58 -4.51 -10.59
CA THR A 6 -2.99 -4.90 -10.76
C THR A 6 -4.00 -3.96 -10.12
N ASN A 7 -3.61 -3.16 -9.11
CA ASN A 7 -4.51 -2.18 -8.49
C ASN A 7 -4.83 -1.01 -9.43
N HIS A 8 -3.99 -0.74 -10.42
CA HIS A 8 -4.19 0.32 -11.41
C HIS A 8 -5.03 -0.12 -12.62
N THR A 9 -5.55 -1.36 -12.63
CA THR A 9 -6.26 -1.94 -13.79
C THR A 9 -7.41 -1.04 -14.27
N GLY A 10 -8.21 -0.47 -13.35
CA GLY A 10 -9.34 0.40 -13.70
C GLY A 10 -8.90 1.64 -14.47
N VAL A 11 -7.84 2.30 -14.01
CA VAL A 11 -7.29 3.51 -14.62
C VAL A 11 -6.76 3.22 -16.04
N TYR A 12 -5.99 2.14 -16.21
CA TYR A 12 -5.47 1.75 -17.53
C TYR A 12 -6.57 1.28 -18.49
N VAL A 13 -7.57 0.53 -17.99
CA VAL A 13 -8.72 0.11 -18.80
C VAL A 13 -9.52 1.32 -19.26
N ALA A 14 -9.77 2.30 -18.40
CA ALA A 14 -10.48 3.53 -18.76
C ALA A 14 -9.74 4.31 -19.85
N ALA A 15 -8.41 4.41 -19.77
CA ALA A 15 -7.58 5.06 -20.78
C ALA A 15 -7.63 4.29 -22.12
N GLU A 16 -7.36 2.98 -22.11
CA GLU A 16 -7.30 2.13 -23.32
C GLU A 16 -8.65 1.97 -24.02
N ARG A 17 -9.73 1.93 -23.25
CA ARG A 17 -11.10 1.84 -23.77
C ARG A 17 -11.67 3.20 -24.22
N GLY A 18 -10.98 4.29 -23.91
CA GLY A 18 -11.39 5.65 -24.27
C GLY A 18 -12.48 6.23 -23.39
N TYR A 19 -12.76 5.66 -22.22
CA TYR A 19 -13.82 6.13 -21.31
C TYR A 19 -13.56 7.57 -20.83
N TYR A 20 -12.32 7.94 -20.57
CA TYR A 20 -11.96 9.32 -20.25
C TYR A 20 -12.28 10.28 -21.39
N LYS A 21 -11.96 9.91 -22.64
CA LYS A 21 -12.30 10.73 -23.83
C LYS A 21 -13.79 10.85 -24.04
N GLU A 22 -14.56 9.79 -23.79
CA GLU A 22 -16.02 9.82 -23.85
C GLU A 22 -16.61 10.74 -22.78
N ALA A 23 -15.96 10.83 -21.61
CA ALA A 23 -16.30 11.77 -20.54
C ALA A 23 -15.75 13.19 -20.78
N GLY A 24 -15.04 13.44 -21.89
CA GLY A 24 -14.49 14.75 -22.24
C GLY A 24 -13.14 15.06 -21.60
N LEU A 25 -12.45 14.06 -21.05
CA LEU A 25 -11.16 14.20 -20.38
C LEU A 25 -10.00 13.76 -21.27
N GLU A 26 -8.88 14.48 -21.19
CA GLU A 26 -7.58 14.04 -21.69
C GLU A 26 -6.73 13.68 -20.46
N VAL A 27 -6.50 12.38 -20.25
CA VAL A 27 -5.80 11.85 -19.05
C VAL A 27 -4.43 11.35 -19.46
N GLU A 28 -3.39 11.88 -18.80
CA GLU A 28 -2.03 11.38 -18.85
C GLU A 28 -1.72 10.62 -17.56
N ILE A 29 -1.30 9.36 -17.68
CA ILE A 29 -0.92 8.52 -16.53
C ILE A 29 0.58 8.59 -16.36
N VAL A 30 1.04 9.21 -15.28
CA VAL A 30 2.45 9.38 -14.98
C VAL A 30 2.91 8.48 -13.83
N GLN A 31 4.17 8.10 -13.86
CA GLN A 31 4.80 7.35 -12.76
C GLN A 31 4.94 8.27 -11.54
N ALA A 32 4.54 7.78 -10.37
CA ALA A 32 4.76 8.50 -9.12
C ALA A 32 6.27 8.71 -8.87
N PRO A 33 6.67 9.90 -8.40
CA PRO A 33 8.04 10.17 -8.00
C PRO A 33 8.39 9.45 -6.68
N GLU A 34 9.68 9.45 -6.30
CA GLU A 34 10.15 8.80 -5.07
C GLU A 34 9.45 9.31 -3.78
N ASN A 35 9.05 10.57 -3.77
CA ASN A 35 8.31 11.17 -2.64
C ASN A 35 6.81 10.88 -2.66
N GLY A 36 6.34 10.03 -3.57
CA GLY A 36 4.97 9.56 -3.64
C GLY A 36 4.02 10.45 -4.42
N ALA A 37 2.84 9.89 -4.76
CA ALA A 37 1.79 10.60 -5.48
C ALA A 37 1.13 11.69 -4.63
N ASP A 38 1.07 11.50 -3.31
CA ASP A 38 0.43 12.47 -2.38
C ASP A 38 1.07 13.86 -2.46
N ALA A 39 2.40 13.91 -2.47
CA ALA A 39 3.13 15.18 -2.58
C ALA A 39 2.89 15.87 -3.93
N LEU A 40 2.83 15.10 -5.02
CA LEU A 40 2.57 15.62 -6.36
C LEU A 40 1.17 16.22 -6.46
N VAL A 41 0.16 15.49 -5.95
CA VAL A 41 -1.24 15.96 -5.92
C VAL A 41 -1.40 17.16 -4.98
N ALA A 42 -0.78 17.13 -3.80
CA ALA A 42 -0.83 18.25 -2.86
C ALA A 42 -0.22 19.53 -3.44
N ALA A 43 0.85 19.42 -4.24
CA ALA A 43 1.48 20.55 -4.92
C ALA A 43 0.65 21.11 -6.09
N GLY A 44 -0.35 20.35 -6.58
CA GLY A 44 -1.13 20.70 -7.76
C GLY A 44 -0.43 20.37 -9.09
N ASP A 45 0.63 19.56 -9.06
CA ASP A 45 1.35 19.07 -10.24
C ASP A 45 0.64 17.85 -10.88
N ALA A 46 -0.36 17.29 -10.18
CA ALA A 46 -1.33 16.33 -10.68
C ALA A 46 -2.68 16.57 -10.00
N GLU A 47 -3.78 16.37 -10.74
CA GLU A 47 -5.15 16.53 -10.22
C GLU A 47 -5.54 15.35 -9.33
N PHE A 48 -5.13 14.14 -9.72
CA PHE A 48 -5.46 12.88 -9.06
C PHE A 48 -4.21 12.05 -8.79
N GLY A 49 -4.30 11.17 -7.78
CA GLY A 49 -3.24 10.22 -7.47
C GLY A 49 -3.79 8.93 -6.92
N VAL A 50 -2.96 7.88 -6.91
CA VAL A 50 -3.23 6.66 -6.17
C VAL A 50 -2.39 6.69 -4.90
N SER A 51 -3.02 6.51 -3.76
CA SER A 51 -2.40 6.53 -2.43
C SER A 51 -2.96 5.42 -1.55
N PHE A 52 -2.57 5.40 -0.28
CA PHE A 52 -2.99 4.42 0.71
C PHE A 52 -3.63 5.14 1.89
N GLN A 53 -4.72 4.59 2.43
CA GLN A 53 -5.46 5.25 3.51
C GLN A 53 -4.60 5.49 4.76
N ASP A 54 -3.76 4.55 5.14
CA ASP A 54 -2.86 4.63 6.28
C ASP A 54 -1.81 5.75 6.11
N THR A 55 -1.16 5.82 4.95
CA THR A 55 -0.22 6.87 4.59
C THR A 55 -0.89 8.24 4.56
N MET A 56 -2.04 8.32 3.89
CA MET A 56 -2.84 9.53 3.79
C MET A 56 -3.29 10.04 5.16
N ALA A 57 -3.68 9.13 6.08
CA ALA A 57 -4.07 9.51 7.44
C ALA A 57 -2.96 10.29 8.16
N SER A 58 -1.70 9.95 7.94
CA SER A 58 -0.55 10.67 8.49
C SER A 58 -0.43 12.09 7.94
N TYR A 59 -0.70 12.26 6.64
CA TYR A 59 -0.57 13.55 5.96
C TYR A 59 -1.70 14.53 6.27
N VAL A 60 -2.93 14.02 6.49
CA VAL A 60 -4.10 14.88 6.75
C VAL A 60 -4.36 15.15 8.24
N SER A 61 -3.74 14.39 9.16
CA SER A 61 -3.95 14.54 10.60
C SER A 61 -2.98 15.48 11.30
N GLY A 62 -1.97 15.98 10.60
CA GLY A 62 -0.95 16.87 11.13
C GLY A 62 -1.43 18.30 11.40
N SER A 63 -0.56 19.14 11.99
CA SER A 63 -0.81 20.57 12.20
C SER A 63 -0.78 21.39 10.90
N ASP A 64 -0.19 20.85 9.85
CA ASP A 64 -0.11 21.40 8.49
C ASP A 64 -0.55 20.30 7.50
N PRO A 65 -1.86 20.04 7.39
CA PRO A 65 -2.36 18.94 6.60
C PRO A 65 -2.15 19.17 5.10
N MET A 66 -1.77 18.12 4.39
CA MET A 66 -1.73 18.16 2.92
C MET A 66 -3.14 18.42 2.35
N PRO A 67 -3.27 19.28 1.32
CA PRO A 67 -4.56 19.62 0.72
C PRO A 67 -5.05 18.52 -0.24
N VAL A 68 -5.22 17.30 0.26
CA VAL A 68 -5.68 16.14 -0.49
C VAL A 68 -6.85 15.46 0.20
N THR A 69 -7.76 14.91 -0.59
CA THR A 69 -8.93 14.15 -0.12
C THR A 69 -9.03 12.83 -0.89
N ALA A 70 -9.29 11.72 -0.19
CA ALA A 70 -9.64 10.46 -0.83
C ALA A 70 -11.05 10.54 -1.40
N ILE A 71 -11.19 10.28 -2.70
CA ILE A 71 -12.45 10.37 -3.44
C ILE A 71 -13.02 9.00 -3.80
N ALA A 72 -12.19 7.95 -3.81
CA ALA A 72 -12.65 6.59 -4.03
C ALA A 72 -11.73 5.55 -3.39
N ALA A 73 -12.29 4.41 -3.01
CA ALA A 73 -11.54 3.21 -2.67
C ALA A 73 -11.44 2.32 -3.91
N ILE A 74 -10.21 1.94 -4.29
CA ILE A 74 -9.98 0.96 -5.37
C ILE A 74 -10.32 -0.44 -4.86
N ILE A 75 -9.90 -0.74 -3.62
CA ILE A 75 -10.22 -1.98 -2.92
C ILE A 75 -10.82 -1.63 -1.56
N GLN A 76 -11.93 -2.29 -1.19
CA GLN A 76 -12.73 -1.96 -0.01
C GLN A 76 -12.22 -2.64 1.28
N HIS A 77 -11.31 -3.60 1.17
CA HIS A 77 -10.73 -4.32 2.29
C HIS A 77 -9.21 -4.34 2.17
N ASN A 78 -8.52 -4.24 3.28
CA ASN A 78 -7.07 -4.34 3.29
C ASN A 78 -6.63 -5.78 2.97
N THR A 79 -5.87 -5.94 1.90
CA THR A 79 -5.29 -7.22 1.48
C THR A 79 -3.81 -7.35 1.83
N SER A 80 -3.30 -6.43 2.66
CA SER A 80 -1.91 -6.48 3.10
C SER A 80 -1.72 -7.34 4.35
N GLY A 81 -0.52 -7.82 4.51
CA GLY A 81 -0.11 -8.66 5.61
C GLY A 81 1.36 -9.04 5.50
N ILE A 82 1.79 -9.94 6.34
CA ILE A 82 3.15 -10.44 6.38
C ILE A 82 3.26 -11.79 5.69
N ILE A 83 4.24 -11.91 4.80
CA ILE A 83 4.64 -13.18 4.16
C ILE A 83 6.03 -13.59 4.66
N SER A 84 6.23 -14.89 4.84
CA SER A 84 7.50 -15.50 5.19
C SER A 84 7.64 -16.87 4.51
N MET A 85 8.86 -17.39 4.40
CA MET A 85 9.02 -18.80 4.01
C MET A 85 8.50 -19.69 5.14
N LYS A 86 7.88 -20.82 4.78
CA LYS A 86 7.22 -21.74 5.72
C LYS A 86 8.16 -22.34 6.75
N ASP A 87 9.40 -22.61 6.35
CA ASP A 87 10.45 -23.17 7.20
C ASP A 87 10.94 -22.20 8.28
N LYS A 88 10.65 -20.89 8.15
CA LYS A 88 10.92 -19.89 9.19
C LYS A 88 9.96 -20.01 10.39
N GLY A 89 8.81 -20.67 10.21
CA GLY A 89 7.84 -20.90 11.28
C GLY A 89 7.04 -19.67 11.71
N ILE A 90 7.11 -18.57 10.95
CA ILE A 90 6.36 -17.34 11.22
C ILE A 90 4.95 -17.50 10.68
N THR A 91 4.01 -17.93 11.53
CA THR A 91 2.59 -18.15 11.19
C THR A 91 1.65 -17.13 11.80
N SER A 92 2.18 -16.33 12.75
CA SER A 92 1.45 -15.27 13.45
C SER A 92 2.38 -14.10 13.77
N PRO A 93 1.84 -12.92 14.10
CA PRO A 93 2.66 -11.75 14.45
C PRO A 93 3.63 -11.99 15.61
N ALA A 94 3.22 -12.71 16.66
CA ALA A 94 4.06 -12.99 17.82
C ALA A 94 5.35 -13.74 17.44
N GLU A 95 5.29 -14.59 16.42
CA GLU A 95 6.42 -15.40 15.95
C GLU A 95 7.43 -14.62 15.12
N MET A 96 7.17 -13.34 14.82
CA MET A 96 8.17 -12.43 14.20
C MET A 96 9.31 -12.11 15.19
N ALA A 97 9.12 -12.29 16.48
CA ALA A 97 10.15 -12.04 17.49
C ALA A 97 11.36 -12.97 17.29
N GLY A 98 12.55 -12.39 17.11
CA GLY A 98 13.79 -13.10 16.83
C GLY A 98 14.05 -13.37 15.36
N HIS A 99 13.20 -12.84 14.48
CA HIS A 99 13.33 -12.91 13.03
C HIS A 99 13.55 -11.54 12.40
N THR A 100 14.09 -11.52 11.20
CA THR A 100 14.28 -10.31 10.41
C THR A 100 13.02 -9.91 9.66
N TYR A 101 12.74 -8.62 9.62
CA TYR A 101 11.66 -8.00 8.87
C TYR A 101 12.18 -6.87 7.99
N ALA A 102 11.84 -6.89 6.70
CA ALA A 102 12.19 -5.83 5.75
C ALA A 102 11.32 -4.59 6.00
N THR A 103 11.88 -3.56 6.63
CA THR A 103 11.17 -2.32 6.95
C THR A 103 11.44 -1.22 5.92
N TRP A 104 10.42 -0.41 5.63
CA TRP A 104 10.55 0.84 4.86
C TRP A 104 10.94 2.03 5.74
N GLU A 105 11.14 1.80 7.05
CA GLU A 105 11.44 2.82 8.06
C GLU A 105 10.35 3.90 8.20
N LEU A 106 9.12 3.59 7.83
CA LEU A 106 7.98 4.50 7.98
C LEU A 106 7.34 4.34 9.36
N PRO A 107 7.09 5.42 10.10
CA PRO A 107 6.47 5.34 11.43
C PRO A 107 5.12 4.63 11.44
N ILE A 108 4.31 4.81 10.40
CA ILE A 108 3.00 4.15 10.29
C ILE A 108 3.13 2.63 10.11
N GLU A 109 4.06 2.19 9.26
CA GLU A 109 4.38 0.79 9.06
C GLU A 109 4.81 0.14 10.37
N GLN A 110 5.79 0.75 11.05
CA GLN A 110 6.31 0.23 12.31
C GLN A 110 5.22 0.15 13.38
N GLY A 111 4.35 1.16 13.48
CA GLY A 111 3.22 1.17 14.39
C GLY A 111 2.20 0.06 14.11
N VAL A 112 1.96 -0.29 12.85
CA VAL A 112 1.10 -1.42 12.47
C VAL A 112 1.73 -2.75 12.91
N ILE A 113 3.02 -2.96 12.63
CA ILE A 113 3.74 -4.18 13.01
C ILE A 113 3.79 -4.33 14.54
N GLU A 114 4.17 -3.27 15.26
CA GLU A 114 4.20 -3.24 16.72
C GLU A 114 2.85 -3.64 17.30
N ARG A 115 1.78 -3.00 16.86
CA ARG A 115 0.42 -3.32 17.34
C ARG A 115 0.02 -4.75 17.02
N CYS A 116 0.33 -5.30 15.84
CA CYS A 116 0.02 -6.68 15.50
C CYS A 116 0.79 -7.67 16.39
N VAL A 117 2.09 -7.45 16.58
CA VAL A 117 2.94 -8.31 17.41
C VAL A 117 2.48 -8.31 18.87
N GLU A 118 2.19 -7.13 19.43
CA GLU A 118 1.73 -6.99 20.81
C GLU A 118 0.32 -7.56 21.01
N ALA A 119 -0.59 -7.34 20.05
CA ALA A 119 -1.96 -7.89 20.13
C ALA A 119 -1.98 -9.42 20.12
N ASP A 120 -1.01 -10.05 19.46
CA ASP A 120 -0.81 -11.51 19.44
C ASP A 120 0.04 -12.02 20.64
N GLY A 121 0.43 -11.13 21.54
CA GLY A 121 1.21 -11.46 22.75
C GLY A 121 2.71 -11.62 22.53
N GLY A 122 3.22 -11.16 21.39
CA GLY A 122 4.66 -11.11 21.07
C GLY A 122 5.38 -9.93 21.70
N ASP A 123 6.66 -9.83 21.43
CA ASP A 123 7.56 -8.75 21.88
C ASP A 123 8.18 -8.07 20.66
N PHE A 124 7.62 -6.92 20.28
CA PHE A 124 8.07 -6.16 19.12
C PHE A 124 9.55 -5.75 19.21
N SER A 125 10.07 -5.51 20.42
CA SER A 125 11.48 -5.17 20.61
C SER A 125 12.47 -6.26 20.16
N LYS A 126 11.98 -7.46 19.91
CA LYS A 126 12.76 -8.60 19.43
C LYS A 126 12.63 -8.83 17.91
N VAL A 127 11.81 -8.07 17.22
CA VAL A 127 11.75 -8.10 15.76
C VAL A 127 12.97 -7.35 15.22
N GLU A 128 13.79 -8.02 14.40
CA GLU A 128 14.98 -7.41 13.82
C GLU A 128 14.60 -6.62 12.56
N MET A 129 14.51 -5.29 12.68
CA MET A 129 14.18 -4.39 11.58
C MET A 129 15.37 -4.22 10.64
N ILE A 130 15.24 -4.69 9.40
CA ILE A 130 16.26 -4.53 8.36
C ILE A 130 15.79 -3.48 7.36
N PRO A 131 16.38 -2.28 7.31
CA PRO A 131 16.08 -1.29 6.29
C PRO A 131 16.24 -1.89 4.89
N SER A 132 15.17 -1.99 4.15
CA SER A 132 15.18 -2.67 2.86
C SER A 132 14.10 -2.12 1.93
N THR A 133 14.52 -1.74 0.74
CA THR A 133 13.62 -1.58 -0.39
C THR A 133 13.59 -2.88 -1.18
N VAL A 134 12.87 -3.88 -0.66
CA VAL A 134 12.68 -5.12 -1.40
C VAL A 134 11.90 -4.80 -2.67
N THR A 135 12.55 -4.99 -3.82
CA THR A 135 11.94 -4.81 -5.15
C THR A 135 11.47 -6.12 -5.75
N ASP A 136 11.94 -7.25 -5.21
CA ASP A 136 11.54 -8.59 -5.62
C ASP A 136 11.44 -9.52 -4.40
N GLU A 137 10.21 -9.72 -3.96
CA GLU A 137 9.85 -10.53 -2.79
C GLU A 137 10.24 -11.99 -2.95
N VAL A 138 10.13 -12.54 -4.18
CA VAL A 138 10.51 -13.92 -4.50
C VAL A 138 11.99 -14.14 -4.24
N THR A 139 12.83 -13.24 -4.75
CA THR A 139 14.28 -13.31 -4.54
C THR A 139 14.64 -13.10 -3.08
N ALA A 140 14.07 -12.07 -2.42
CA ALA A 140 14.42 -11.75 -1.04
C ALA A 140 14.12 -12.89 -0.08
N LEU A 141 12.96 -13.56 -0.23
CA LEU A 141 12.55 -14.71 0.59
C LEU A 141 13.37 -15.96 0.24
N SER A 142 13.53 -16.28 -1.04
CA SER A 142 14.20 -17.53 -1.47
C SER A 142 15.73 -17.53 -1.24
N THR A 143 16.33 -16.36 -1.05
CA THR A 143 17.77 -16.21 -0.78
C THR A 143 18.09 -15.82 0.66
N ASP A 144 17.11 -15.90 1.56
CA ASP A 144 17.24 -15.58 2.99
C ASP A 144 17.77 -14.17 3.26
N GLN A 145 17.44 -13.19 2.43
CA GLN A 145 17.83 -11.80 2.68
C GLN A 145 17.10 -11.23 3.90
N VAL A 146 15.83 -11.62 4.06
CA VAL A 146 14.99 -11.33 5.22
C VAL A 146 14.06 -12.52 5.48
N ASP A 147 13.54 -12.65 6.70
CA ASP A 147 12.62 -13.73 7.06
C ASP A 147 11.17 -13.38 6.76
N SER A 148 10.83 -12.10 6.80
CA SER A 148 9.46 -11.62 6.63
C SER A 148 9.39 -10.28 5.91
N ILE A 149 8.29 -10.07 5.15
CA ILE A 149 8.05 -8.90 4.31
C ILE A 149 6.58 -8.52 4.38
N TRP A 150 6.26 -7.22 4.46
CA TRP A 150 4.91 -6.70 4.22
C TRP A 150 4.59 -6.76 2.74
N ILE A 151 3.48 -7.39 2.40
CA ILE A 151 3.03 -7.55 1.02
C ILE A 151 1.53 -7.25 0.89
N TYR A 152 1.09 -7.07 -0.35
CA TYR A 152 -0.31 -7.14 -0.75
C TYR A 152 -0.56 -8.49 -1.44
N TRP A 153 -1.50 -9.28 -0.88
CA TRP A 153 -1.72 -10.68 -1.30
C TRP A 153 -2.02 -10.82 -2.79
N ALA A 154 -2.92 -9.98 -3.32
CA ALA A 154 -3.36 -10.07 -4.72
C ALA A 154 -2.25 -9.76 -5.75
N TRP A 155 -1.09 -9.27 -5.29
CA TRP A 155 0.08 -9.00 -6.13
C TRP A 155 1.28 -9.87 -5.72
N ALA A 156 1.98 -9.50 -4.66
CA ALA A 156 3.21 -10.20 -4.27
C ALA A 156 2.94 -11.60 -3.72
N GLY A 157 1.81 -11.82 -3.03
CA GLY A 157 1.40 -13.15 -2.57
C GLY A 157 1.19 -14.12 -3.75
N GLU A 158 0.43 -13.70 -4.76
CA GLU A 158 0.23 -14.52 -5.97
C GLU A 158 1.53 -14.71 -6.77
N LYS A 159 2.42 -13.70 -6.81
CA LYS A 159 3.74 -13.82 -7.42
C LYS A 159 4.60 -14.89 -6.75
N CYS A 160 4.67 -14.91 -5.41
CA CYS A 160 5.39 -15.93 -4.65
C CYS A 160 4.81 -17.33 -4.88
N LYS A 161 3.49 -17.47 -4.89
CA LYS A 161 2.80 -18.72 -5.17
C LYS A 161 3.07 -19.23 -6.59
N LEU A 162 3.03 -18.36 -7.60
CA LEU A 162 3.35 -18.71 -9.00
C LEU A 162 4.84 -19.10 -9.16
N ALA A 163 5.73 -18.55 -8.36
CA ALA A 163 7.14 -18.93 -8.30
C ALA A 163 7.36 -20.26 -7.56
N GLY A 164 6.32 -20.87 -6.98
CA GLY A 164 6.38 -22.15 -6.29
C GLY A 164 6.98 -22.06 -4.88
N LEU A 165 6.99 -20.88 -4.26
CA LEU A 165 7.45 -20.74 -2.88
C LEU A 165 6.42 -21.35 -1.91
N ASP A 166 6.90 -22.11 -0.92
CA ASP A 166 6.08 -22.59 0.19
C ASP A 166 6.13 -21.57 1.33
N THR A 167 5.08 -20.74 1.42
CA THR A 167 5.05 -19.57 2.30
C THR A 167 3.95 -19.66 3.36
N ASN A 168 4.16 -19.00 4.50
CA ASN A 168 3.13 -18.58 5.43
C ASN A 168 2.71 -17.14 5.11
N TYR A 169 1.45 -16.84 5.37
CA TYR A 169 0.91 -15.48 5.26
C TYR A 169 -0.15 -15.26 6.33
N PHE A 170 -0.15 -14.10 6.94
CA PHE A 170 -1.26 -13.63 7.78
C PHE A 170 -1.63 -12.20 7.40
N ALA A 171 -2.93 -11.95 7.25
CA ALA A 171 -3.45 -10.63 6.92
C ALA A 171 -3.58 -9.77 8.19
N PHE A 172 -3.27 -8.47 8.10
CA PHE A 172 -3.43 -7.56 9.23
C PHE A 172 -4.89 -7.41 9.66
N ALA A 173 -5.82 -7.41 8.71
CA ALA A 173 -7.25 -7.32 8.98
C ALA A 173 -7.79 -8.50 9.80
N ASP A 174 -7.14 -9.67 9.76
CA ASP A 174 -7.51 -10.84 10.56
C ASP A 174 -6.98 -10.73 12.01
N ILE A 175 -5.96 -9.91 12.23
CA ILE A 175 -5.36 -9.69 13.57
C ILE A 175 -6.14 -8.63 14.35
N ASP A 176 -6.41 -7.48 13.74
CA ASP A 176 -7.18 -6.40 14.35
C ASP A 176 -8.06 -5.72 13.26
N PRO A 177 -9.40 -5.68 13.46
CA PRO A 177 -10.31 -5.04 12.51
C PRO A 177 -9.98 -3.58 12.19
N VAL A 178 -9.21 -2.87 13.02
CA VAL A 178 -8.76 -1.51 12.74
C VAL A 178 -7.88 -1.45 11.48
N PHE A 179 -7.27 -2.56 11.09
CA PHE A 179 -6.43 -2.67 9.90
C PHE A 179 -7.20 -3.07 8.64
N ASP A 180 -8.51 -3.26 8.70
CA ASP A 180 -9.35 -3.45 7.53
C ASP A 180 -9.77 -2.09 6.96
N PHE A 181 -8.81 -1.35 6.45
CA PHE A 181 -8.98 -0.03 5.85
C PHE A 181 -8.86 -0.10 4.32
N TYR A 182 -9.29 0.99 3.64
CA TYR A 182 -9.24 1.08 2.19
C TYR A 182 -7.79 1.27 1.71
N THR A 183 -7.32 0.37 0.88
CA THR A 183 -5.96 0.48 0.32
C THR A 183 -5.80 -0.38 -0.93
N PRO A 184 -5.50 0.21 -2.14
CA PRO A 184 -5.29 1.65 -2.34
C PRO A 184 -6.57 2.47 -2.50
N VAL A 185 -6.38 3.80 -2.47
CA VAL A 185 -7.43 4.80 -2.71
C VAL A 185 -7.04 5.73 -3.85
N ILE A 186 -8.03 6.37 -4.47
CA ILE A 186 -7.82 7.52 -5.36
C ILE A 186 -7.94 8.78 -4.53
N ILE A 187 -6.96 9.66 -4.64
CA ILE A 187 -6.94 10.98 -4.02
C ILE A 187 -7.05 12.07 -5.07
N ALA A 188 -7.59 13.23 -4.67
CA ALA A 188 -7.62 14.44 -5.47
C ALA A 188 -7.12 15.64 -4.66
N ASN A 189 -6.58 16.66 -5.34
CA ASN A 189 -6.26 17.93 -4.73
C ASN A 189 -7.55 18.65 -4.29
N ASN A 190 -7.56 19.23 -3.10
CA ASN A 190 -8.75 19.91 -2.55
C ASN A 190 -9.20 21.09 -3.41
N GLY A 191 -8.24 21.85 -3.99
CA GLY A 191 -8.56 22.92 -4.92
C GLY A 191 -9.26 22.43 -6.19
N VAL A 192 -8.83 21.30 -6.73
CA VAL A 192 -9.49 20.67 -7.90
C VAL A 192 -10.92 20.25 -7.55
N ILE A 193 -11.15 19.69 -6.35
CA ILE A 193 -12.50 19.30 -5.90
C ILE A 193 -13.41 20.53 -5.76
N GLU A 194 -12.87 21.67 -5.30
CA GLU A 194 -13.65 22.91 -5.10
C GLU A 194 -13.91 23.66 -6.39
N ASP A 195 -12.90 23.71 -7.29
CA ASP A 195 -12.93 24.56 -8.48
C ASP A 195 -13.53 23.85 -9.71
N ASP A 196 -13.42 22.52 -9.82
CA ASP A 196 -13.89 21.73 -10.96
C ASP A 196 -14.50 20.38 -10.55
N VAL A 197 -15.61 20.45 -9.87
CA VAL A 197 -16.38 19.24 -9.46
C VAL A 197 -16.84 18.40 -10.65
N GLU A 198 -17.06 19.01 -11.82
CA GLU A 198 -17.50 18.32 -13.03
C GLU A 198 -16.36 17.43 -13.58
N MET A 199 -15.12 17.91 -13.54
CA MET A 199 -13.93 17.11 -13.92
C MET A 199 -13.76 15.93 -12.95
N VAL A 200 -13.89 16.15 -11.63
CA VAL A 200 -13.80 15.07 -10.63
C VAL A 200 -14.86 14.00 -10.88
N GLN A 201 -16.09 14.40 -11.17
CA GLN A 201 -17.19 13.47 -11.49
C GLN A 201 -16.96 12.72 -12.81
N ALA A 202 -16.40 13.40 -13.81
CA ALA A 202 -16.11 12.81 -15.11
C ALA A 202 -14.94 11.79 -15.04
N PHE A 203 -13.99 12.01 -14.11
CA PHE A 203 -12.89 11.09 -13.88
C PHE A 203 -13.33 9.81 -13.17
N MET A 204 -14.32 9.89 -12.27
CA MET A 204 -14.86 8.78 -11.48
C MET A 204 -15.83 7.90 -12.26
#